data_8886b6f2381094d641c08786711c15ad
#
_entry.id   8886b6f2381094d641c08786711c15ad
#
_cell.length_a   1.000
_cell.length_b   1.000
_cell.length_c   1.000
_cell.angle_alpha   90.00
_cell.angle_beta   90.00
_cell.angle_gamma   90.00
#
_symmetry.space_group_name_H-M   'P 1'
#
loop_
_entity.id
_entity.type
_entity.pdbx_description
1 polymer ?
#
loop_
_entity_poly.entity_id
_entity_poly.type
_entity_poly.pdbx_seq_one_letter_code
_entity_poly.pdbx_strand_id
1 'polypeptide(L)'
;MRLGTLLTTLALAIGSLAGVPTATAATAPVDRGAVVQKRVIGHSVRGRPITAWRLGERGKPKVLLVATMHGDEGAPRRILATLRDGKPIHGLNLWVLPVYNPDGLAAHTRKNAHGVDLNRNFPYHWADLDGSYESGPRAGSEPETRAMMRFLKDIRPRWIVSFHQPL
;
A
#
# COMPACT_ATOMS: atom_id res chain seq x y z
N MET A 1 -100.41 7.78 24.99
CA MET A 1 -99.26 8.36 24.28
C MET A 1 -98.06 8.15 25.08
N ARG A 2 -97.20 7.22 24.75
CA ARG A 2 -95.91 6.99 25.41
C ARG A 2 -94.84 7.00 24.31
N LEU A 3 -93.87 7.96 24.39
CA LEU A 3 -92.68 8.05 23.54
C LEU A 3 -91.70 6.99 23.96
N GLY A 4 -91.34 6.14 23.03
CA GLY A 4 -90.21 5.21 23.25
C GLY A 4 -88.91 5.83 22.71
N THR A 5 -87.93 5.92 23.59
CA THR A 5 -86.59 6.43 23.28
C THR A 5 -85.72 5.24 22.77
N LEU A 6 -85.26 5.32 21.55
CA LEU A 6 -84.30 4.38 20.97
C LEU A 6 -82.89 4.80 21.41
N LEU A 7 -82.16 3.98 22.14
CA LEU A 7 -80.73 4.15 22.41
C LEU A 7 -79.93 3.39 21.32
N THR A 8 -79.21 4.13 20.51
CA THR A 8 -78.27 3.57 19.55
C THR A 8 -76.88 3.47 20.19
N THR A 9 -76.43 2.25 20.43
CA THR A 9 -75.06 1.98 20.91
C THR A 9 -74.07 2.01 19.74
N LEU A 10 -73.08 2.97 19.80
CA LEU A 10 -71.99 3.07 18.87
C LEU A 10 -70.86 2.17 19.32
N ALA A 11 -70.55 1.09 18.59
CA ALA A 11 -69.39 0.23 18.86
C ALA A 11 -68.14 0.83 18.21
N LEU A 12 -67.19 1.21 19.04
CA LEU A 12 -65.87 1.72 18.61
C LEU A 12 -64.96 0.52 18.30
N ALA A 13 -64.62 0.27 17.04
CA ALA A 13 -63.66 -0.74 16.63
C ALA A 13 -62.25 -0.21 16.80
N ILE A 14 -61.48 -0.77 17.76
CA ILE A 14 -60.07 -0.48 17.94
C ILE A 14 -59.28 -1.30 16.91
N GLY A 15 -58.83 -0.63 15.83
CA GLY A 15 -57.95 -1.26 14.86
C GLY A 15 -56.53 -1.41 15.41
N SER A 16 -56.03 -2.65 15.52
CA SER A 16 -54.65 -2.96 15.85
C SER A 16 -53.74 -2.51 14.70
N LEU A 17 -52.91 -1.51 14.95
CA LEU A 17 -51.78 -1.16 14.06
C LEU A 17 -50.75 -2.30 14.13
N ALA A 18 -50.72 -3.15 13.10
CA ALA A 18 -49.66 -4.09 12.85
C ALA A 18 -48.35 -3.29 12.61
N GLY A 19 -47.36 -3.41 13.51
CA GLY A 19 -46.05 -2.80 13.32
C GLY A 19 -45.35 -3.33 12.07
N VAL A 20 -45.05 -2.44 11.16
CA VAL A 20 -44.22 -2.74 9.95
C VAL A 20 -42.80 -3.04 10.46
N PRO A 21 -42.21 -4.19 10.18
CA PRO A 21 -40.83 -4.46 10.54
C PRO A 21 -39.93 -3.50 9.73
N THR A 22 -39.25 -2.60 10.43
CA THR A 22 -38.15 -1.81 9.84
C THR A 22 -37.02 -2.76 9.51
N ALA A 23 -36.90 -3.11 8.23
CA ALA A 23 -35.74 -3.82 7.71
C ALA A 23 -34.52 -2.91 7.87
N THR A 24 -33.64 -3.23 8.81
CA THR A 24 -32.33 -2.62 8.92
C THR A 24 -31.56 -3.01 7.67
N ALA A 25 -31.41 -2.07 6.75
CA ALA A 25 -30.56 -2.28 5.57
C ALA A 25 -29.14 -2.56 6.06
N ALA A 26 -28.68 -3.80 5.93
CA ALA A 26 -27.29 -4.15 6.14
C ALA A 26 -26.48 -3.33 5.11
N THR A 27 -25.73 -2.34 5.60
CA THR A 27 -24.77 -1.60 4.77
C THR A 27 -23.78 -2.62 4.19
N ALA A 28 -23.80 -2.79 2.88
CA ALA A 28 -22.82 -3.60 2.18
C ALA A 28 -21.41 -3.15 2.62
N PRO A 29 -20.47 -4.07 2.84
CA PRO A 29 -19.10 -3.70 3.21
C PRO A 29 -18.55 -2.80 2.11
N VAL A 30 -18.14 -1.58 2.49
CA VAL A 30 -17.42 -0.67 1.59
C VAL A 30 -16.16 -1.43 1.18
N ASP A 31 -16.01 -1.71 -0.11
CA ASP A 31 -14.81 -2.33 -0.67
C ASP A 31 -13.63 -1.38 -0.38
N ARG A 32 -12.93 -1.66 0.71
CA ARG A 32 -11.72 -0.92 1.07
C ARG A 32 -10.63 -1.49 0.20
N GLY A 33 -10.10 -0.69 -0.74
CA GLY A 33 -8.95 -1.07 -1.53
C GLY A 33 -7.79 -1.61 -0.67
N ALA A 34 -6.84 -2.30 -1.29
CA ALA A 34 -5.73 -2.98 -0.59
C ALA A 34 -4.91 -2.06 0.32
N VAL A 35 -4.82 -0.75 0.01
CA VAL A 35 -3.96 0.21 0.73
C VAL A 35 -4.53 0.58 2.09
N VAL A 36 -3.77 0.27 3.14
CA VAL A 36 -4.08 0.64 4.53
C VAL A 36 -3.15 1.74 5.08
N GLN A 37 -2.03 2.00 4.39
CA GLN A 37 -1.10 3.08 4.73
C GLN A 37 -0.22 3.45 3.53
N LYS A 38 0.01 4.76 3.34
CA LYS A 38 1.02 5.31 2.43
C LYS A 38 2.12 5.98 3.26
N ARG A 39 3.40 5.78 2.89
CA ARG A 39 4.55 6.37 3.58
C ARG A 39 5.60 6.80 2.57
N VAL A 40 6.02 8.05 2.61
CA VAL A 40 7.26 8.49 1.96
C VAL A 40 8.41 8.09 2.90
N ILE A 41 9.28 7.19 2.43
CA ILE A 41 10.40 6.66 3.22
C ILE A 41 11.66 7.54 3.10
N GLY A 42 11.71 8.37 2.09
CA GLY A 42 12.79 9.31 1.79
C GLY A 42 12.63 9.93 0.42
N HIS A 43 13.67 10.59 -0.02
CA HIS A 43 13.73 11.25 -1.34
C HIS A 43 15.00 10.82 -2.07
N SER A 44 14.93 10.80 -3.40
CA SER A 44 16.07 10.57 -4.27
C SER A 44 17.03 11.76 -4.29
N VAL A 45 18.15 11.63 -4.98
CA VAL A 45 19.13 12.71 -5.21
C VAL A 45 18.45 13.99 -5.72
N ARG A 46 17.50 13.85 -6.65
CA ARG A 46 16.76 14.99 -7.24
C ARG A 46 15.48 15.35 -6.47
N GLY A 47 15.35 14.90 -5.23
CA GLY A 47 14.22 15.25 -4.37
C GLY A 47 12.90 14.53 -4.70
N ARG A 48 12.88 13.53 -5.58
CA ARG A 48 11.67 12.77 -5.87
C ARG A 48 11.32 11.85 -4.71
N PRO A 49 10.04 11.78 -4.27
CA PRO A 49 9.66 10.95 -3.14
C PRO A 49 9.77 9.46 -3.46
N ILE A 50 10.34 8.72 -2.52
CA ILE A 50 10.36 7.25 -2.52
C ILE A 50 9.22 6.80 -1.63
N THR A 51 8.19 6.20 -2.24
CA THR A 51 6.94 5.89 -1.54
C THR A 51 6.72 4.39 -1.40
N ALA A 52 6.42 3.96 -0.19
CA ALA A 52 5.97 2.61 0.14
C ALA A 52 4.50 2.62 0.56
N TRP A 53 3.79 1.55 0.20
CA TRP A 53 2.40 1.33 0.60
C TRP A 53 2.31 0.06 1.44
N ARG A 54 1.60 0.14 2.56
CA ARG A 54 1.25 -1.04 3.34
C ARG A 54 -0.12 -1.53 2.92
N LEU A 55 -0.17 -2.81 2.65
CA LEU A 55 -1.35 -3.57 2.29
C LEU A 55 -1.58 -4.63 3.37
N GLY A 56 -2.83 -5.12 3.48
CA GLY A 56 -3.14 -6.23 4.35
C GLY A 56 -3.21 -5.89 5.85
N GLU A 57 -2.87 -6.84 6.70
CA GLU A 57 -3.25 -6.86 8.12
C GLU A 57 -2.08 -6.53 9.05
N ARG A 58 -2.34 -5.70 10.06
CA ARG A 58 -1.39 -5.47 11.17
C ARG A 58 -1.23 -6.76 11.99
N GLY A 59 -0.04 -6.94 12.57
CA GLY A 59 0.25 -8.10 13.43
C GLY A 59 0.60 -9.38 12.67
N LYS A 60 0.39 -9.44 11.35
CA LYS A 60 0.79 -10.56 10.51
C LYS A 60 2.27 -10.49 10.10
N PRO A 61 2.88 -11.59 9.63
CA PRO A 61 4.25 -11.59 9.12
C PRO A 61 4.46 -10.49 8.07
N LYS A 62 5.54 -9.71 8.22
CA LYS A 62 5.85 -8.62 7.32
C LYS A 62 6.65 -9.10 6.11
N VAL A 63 6.21 -8.70 4.94
CA VAL A 63 6.90 -8.93 3.66
C VAL A 63 7.10 -7.60 2.97
N LEU A 64 8.26 -7.37 2.40
CA LEU A 64 8.55 -6.20 1.56
C LEU A 64 8.80 -6.65 0.13
N LEU A 65 8.05 -6.09 -0.81
CA LEU A 65 8.28 -6.21 -2.24
C LEU A 65 8.85 -4.90 -2.78
N VAL A 66 9.98 -4.98 -3.48
CA VAL A 66 10.67 -3.81 -4.06
C VAL A 66 10.80 -4.02 -5.56
N ALA A 67 10.59 -2.95 -6.34
CA ALA A 67 10.87 -2.95 -7.76
C ALA A 67 11.58 -1.65 -8.17
N THR A 68 12.11 -1.64 -9.39
CA THR A 68 12.79 -0.49 -9.98
C THR A 68 13.95 0.00 -9.10
N MET A 69 14.79 -0.94 -8.64
CA MET A 69 16.07 -0.62 -8.02
C MET A 69 17.02 -0.08 -9.10
N HIS A 70 16.99 -0.68 -10.29
CA HIS A 70 17.57 -0.12 -11.48
C HIS A 70 16.47 0.59 -12.27
N GLY A 71 16.73 1.82 -12.71
CA GLY A 71 15.70 2.66 -13.32
C GLY A 71 15.26 2.21 -14.73
N ASP A 72 16.12 1.49 -15.44
CA ASP A 72 15.82 0.84 -16.72
C ASP A 72 14.99 -0.44 -16.60
N GLU A 73 14.90 -1.01 -15.39
CA GLU A 73 14.09 -2.19 -15.07
C GLU A 73 12.67 -1.80 -14.58
N GLY A 74 11.96 -1.00 -15.37
CA GLY A 74 10.69 -0.41 -14.92
C GLY A 74 9.46 -1.31 -15.01
N ALA A 75 9.49 -2.46 -15.72
CA ALA A 75 8.30 -3.29 -15.92
C ALA A 75 7.75 -3.94 -14.64
N PRO A 76 8.57 -4.47 -13.70
CA PRO A 76 8.07 -5.10 -12.47
C PRO A 76 7.24 -4.19 -11.56
N ARG A 77 7.41 -2.86 -11.65
CA ARG A 77 6.58 -1.91 -10.87
C ARG A 77 5.08 -2.09 -11.10
N ARG A 78 4.69 -2.59 -12.30
CA ARG A 78 3.28 -2.84 -12.64
C ARG A 78 2.68 -3.93 -11.77
N ILE A 79 3.44 -4.98 -11.45
CA ILE A 79 3.01 -6.05 -10.55
C ILE A 79 2.68 -5.46 -9.18
N LEU A 80 3.56 -4.62 -8.64
CA LEU A 80 3.37 -4.01 -7.33
C LEU A 80 2.23 -2.97 -7.34
N ALA A 81 2.03 -2.28 -8.46
CA ALA A 81 0.89 -1.37 -8.65
C ALA A 81 -0.44 -2.14 -8.67
N THR A 82 -0.51 -3.27 -9.36
CA THR A 82 -1.70 -4.13 -9.36
C THR A 82 -2.06 -4.62 -7.96
N LEU A 83 -1.08 -4.99 -7.14
CA LEU A 83 -1.32 -5.36 -5.73
C LEU A 83 -1.83 -4.16 -4.92
N ARG A 84 -1.24 -2.97 -5.11
CA ARG A 84 -1.64 -1.75 -4.43
C ARG A 84 -3.08 -1.34 -4.75
N ASP A 85 -3.45 -1.42 -6.01
CA ASP A 85 -4.73 -0.94 -6.54
C ASP A 85 -5.80 -2.04 -6.55
N GLY A 86 -5.46 -3.23 -6.07
CA GLY A 86 -6.30 -4.42 -6.06
C GLY A 86 -7.14 -4.58 -4.79
N LYS A 87 -7.58 -5.81 -4.57
CA LYS A 87 -8.41 -6.20 -3.42
C LYS A 87 -7.60 -6.23 -2.12
N PRO A 88 -8.25 -6.15 -0.95
CA PRO A 88 -7.61 -6.33 0.35
C PRO A 88 -6.77 -7.62 0.42
N ILE A 89 -5.61 -7.53 1.07
CA ILE A 89 -4.69 -8.65 1.27
C ILE A 89 -4.91 -9.21 2.68
N HIS A 90 -5.09 -10.52 2.80
CA HIS A 90 -5.30 -11.21 4.07
C HIS A 90 -4.11 -12.10 4.45
N GLY A 91 -3.90 -12.31 5.75
CA GLY A 91 -2.86 -13.19 6.28
C GLY A 91 -1.43 -12.63 6.25
N LEU A 92 -1.20 -11.48 5.63
CA LEU A 92 0.11 -10.81 5.52
C LEU A 92 0.03 -9.33 5.89
N ASN A 93 1.13 -8.80 6.41
CA ASN A 93 1.41 -7.38 6.51
C ASN A 93 2.37 -7.01 5.37
N LEU A 94 1.82 -6.80 4.19
CA LEU A 94 2.58 -6.60 2.97
C LEU A 94 2.94 -5.12 2.80
N TRP A 95 4.23 -4.86 2.53
CA TRP A 95 4.70 -3.57 2.06
C TRP A 95 5.12 -3.68 0.59
N VAL A 96 4.69 -2.74 -0.23
CA VAL A 96 5.09 -2.64 -1.63
C VAL A 96 5.77 -1.30 -1.89
N LEU A 97 6.89 -1.33 -2.59
CA LEU A 97 7.68 -0.18 -3.02
C LEU A 97 7.94 -0.29 -4.52
N PRO A 98 7.01 0.19 -5.37
CA PRO A 98 7.08 -0.02 -6.82
C PRO A 98 8.23 0.72 -7.50
N VAL A 99 8.68 1.85 -6.94
CA VAL A 99 9.75 2.65 -7.51
C VAL A 99 10.74 3.03 -6.42
N TYR A 100 11.86 2.31 -6.37
CA TYR A 100 12.92 2.59 -5.41
C TYR A 100 13.90 3.65 -5.93
N ASN A 101 14.21 3.63 -7.23
CA ASN A 101 15.08 4.59 -7.91
C ASN A 101 14.27 5.50 -8.87
N PRO A 102 13.59 6.54 -8.36
CA PRO A 102 12.75 7.37 -9.21
C PRO A 102 13.54 8.28 -10.17
N ASP A 103 14.79 8.58 -9.88
CA ASP A 103 15.65 9.36 -10.77
C ASP A 103 16.13 8.51 -11.94
N GLY A 104 16.61 7.29 -11.67
CA GLY A 104 17.00 6.35 -12.70
C GLY A 104 15.83 5.98 -13.61
N LEU A 105 14.64 5.77 -13.02
CA LEU A 105 13.42 5.51 -13.80
C LEU A 105 13.09 6.65 -14.75
N ALA A 106 13.17 7.90 -14.29
CA ALA A 106 12.88 9.07 -15.12
C ALA A 106 13.92 9.27 -16.23
N ALA A 107 15.16 8.86 -16.00
CA ALA A 107 16.26 8.96 -16.95
C ALA A 107 16.45 7.70 -17.81
N HIS A 108 15.68 6.62 -17.56
CA HIS A 108 15.83 5.30 -18.17
C HIS A 108 17.26 4.75 -18.04
N THR A 109 17.85 4.90 -16.84
CA THR A 109 19.20 4.43 -16.52
C THR A 109 19.21 3.46 -15.37
N ARG A 110 20.14 2.50 -15.39
CA ARG A 110 20.35 1.56 -14.28
C ARG A 110 20.60 2.29 -12.97
N LYS A 111 21.46 3.29 -12.98
CA LYS A 111 21.98 3.99 -11.83
C LYS A 111 21.07 5.11 -11.34
N ASN A 112 21.30 5.62 -10.13
CA ASN A 112 20.65 6.81 -9.63
C ASN A 112 21.24 8.11 -10.27
N ALA A 113 20.82 9.29 -9.82
CA ALA A 113 21.26 10.56 -10.40
C ALA A 113 22.73 10.92 -10.07
N HIS A 114 23.38 10.26 -9.12
CA HIS A 114 24.82 10.36 -8.88
C HIS A 114 25.62 9.37 -9.73
N GLY A 115 24.99 8.56 -10.56
CA GLY A 115 25.67 7.53 -11.34
C GLY A 115 26.03 6.27 -10.53
N VAL A 116 25.36 6.03 -9.40
CA VAL A 116 25.61 4.90 -8.51
C VAL A 116 24.57 3.80 -8.74
N ASP A 117 25.04 2.55 -8.82
CA ASP A 117 24.20 1.35 -8.76
C ASP A 117 23.74 1.12 -7.30
N LEU A 118 22.46 1.39 -7.04
CA LEU A 118 21.89 1.27 -5.71
C LEU A 118 21.97 -0.15 -5.14
N ASN A 119 22.05 -1.18 -6.01
CA ASN A 119 22.23 -2.58 -5.60
C ASN A 119 23.69 -2.90 -5.21
N ARG A 120 24.60 -1.95 -5.34
CA ARG A 120 26.01 -2.05 -4.90
C ARG A 120 26.34 -1.12 -3.76
N ASN A 121 25.43 -0.22 -3.37
CA ASN A 121 25.68 0.80 -2.37
C ASN A 121 25.33 0.40 -0.93
N PHE A 122 24.77 -0.78 -0.68
CA PHE A 122 24.46 -1.26 0.68
C PHE A 122 25.73 -1.69 1.42
N PRO A 123 25.78 -1.56 2.78
CA PRO A 123 27.00 -1.82 3.56
C PRO A 123 27.47 -3.28 3.58
N TYR A 124 26.53 -4.24 3.40
CA TYR A 124 26.88 -5.65 3.44
C TYR A 124 27.78 -6.05 2.26
N HIS A 125 29.00 -6.49 2.58
CA HIS A 125 30.03 -6.82 1.57
C HIS A 125 30.27 -5.71 0.53
N TRP A 126 30.16 -4.45 0.94
CA TRP A 126 30.46 -3.33 0.04
C TRP A 126 31.91 -3.41 -0.44
N ALA A 127 32.12 -3.20 -1.72
CA ALA A 127 33.41 -3.07 -2.35
C ALA A 127 33.39 -1.84 -3.25
N ASP A 128 34.53 -1.22 -3.45
CA ASP A 128 34.70 -0.13 -4.39
C ASP A 128 34.71 -0.68 -5.83
N LEU A 129 33.61 -0.44 -6.56
CA LEU A 129 33.36 -0.97 -7.90
C LEU A 129 33.08 0.19 -8.86
N ASP A 130 33.60 0.06 -10.07
CA ASP A 130 33.46 1.03 -11.13
C ASP A 130 32.51 0.61 -12.28
N GLY A 131 32.39 1.49 -13.26
CA GLY A 131 31.67 1.22 -14.50
C GLY A 131 30.17 0.96 -14.29
N SER A 132 29.63 -0.08 -14.90
CA SER A 132 28.20 -0.41 -14.78
C SER A 132 27.75 -0.70 -13.36
N TYR A 133 28.68 -1.12 -12.49
CA TYR A 133 28.45 -1.49 -11.09
C TYR A 133 28.95 -0.46 -10.10
N GLU A 134 29.18 0.79 -10.53
CA GLU A 134 29.62 1.90 -9.68
C GLU A 134 28.90 1.89 -8.32
N SER A 135 29.67 1.66 -7.23
CA SER A 135 29.13 1.43 -5.89
C SER A 135 29.00 2.70 -5.05
N GLY A 136 29.46 3.84 -5.59
CA GLY A 136 29.53 5.11 -4.91
C GLY A 136 30.76 5.24 -3.99
N PRO A 137 31.07 6.45 -3.49
CA PRO A 137 32.31 6.74 -2.80
C PRO A 137 32.47 6.03 -1.46
N ARG A 138 31.41 5.43 -0.91
CA ARG A 138 31.39 4.60 0.29
C ARG A 138 30.06 3.90 0.44
N ALA A 139 30.02 2.86 1.26
CA ALA A 139 28.78 2.18 1.64
C ALA A 139 27.73 3.17 2.16
N GLY A 140 26.51 3.08 1.65
CA GLY A 140 25.39 3.93 2.06
C GLY A 140 25.56 5.41 1.71
N SER A 141 26.38 5.75 0.72
CA SER A 141 26.55 7.14 0.27
C SER A 141 25.27 7.74 -0.28
N GLU A 142 24.38 6.93 -0.85
CA GLU A 142 23.21 7.42 -1.56
C GLU A 142 22.01 7.69 -0.65
N PRO A 143 21.26 8.78 -0.89
CA PRO A 143 20.08 9.09 -0.08
C PRO A 143 19.01 8.02 -0.16
N GLU A 144 18.83 7.38 -1.32
CA GLU A 144 17.93 6.26 -1.55
C GLU A 144 18.31 5.07 -0.66
N THR A 145 19.60 4.71 -0.64
CA THR A 145 20.12 3.60 0.20
C THR A 145 19.90 3.89 1.67
N ARG A 146 20.21 5.10 2.13
CA ARG A 146 19.96 5.49 3.54
C ARG A 146 18.48 5.47 3.89
N ALA A 147 17.60 5.88 2.96
CA ALA A 147 16.15 5.84 3.13
C ALA A 147 15.67 4.40 3.31
N MET A 148 16.10 3.48 2.44
CA MET A 148 15.78 2.06 2.52
C MET A 148 16.29 1.44 3.83
N MET A 149 17.52 1.70 4.21
CA MET A 149 18.09 1.15 5.45
C MET A 149 17.30 1.58 6.70
N ARG A 150 16.91 2.87 6.79
CA ARG A 150 16.04 3.34 7.88
C ARG A 150 14.67 2.65 7.84
N PHE A 151 14.09 2.55 6.65
CA PHE A 151 12.79 1.90 6.48
C PHE A 151 12.83 0.42 6.89
N LEU A 152 13.85 -0.32 6.48
CA LEU A 152 14.04 -1.72 6.88
C LEU A 152 14.20 -1.88 8.39
N LYS A 153 14.96 -0.98 9.04
CA LYS A 153 15.11 -0.95 10.50
C LYS A 153 13.76 -0.74 11.21
N ASP A 154 12.89 0.12 10.65
CA ASP A 154 11.58 0.43 11.22
C ASP A 154 10.58 -0.72 11.07
N ILE A 155 10.44 -1.24 9.84
CA ILE A 155 9.40 -2.24 9.57
C ILE A 155 9.83 -3.67 9.94
N ARG A 156 11.14 -3.98 9.91
CA ARG A 156 11.73 -5.29 10.19
C ARG A 156 10.98 -6.42 9.44
N PRO A 157 11.07 -6.44 8.11
CA PRO A 157 10.37 -7.46 7.34
C PRO A 157 11.00 -8.84 7.57
N ARG A 158 10.18 -9.88 7.57
CA ARG A 158 10.67 -11.28 7.62
C ARG A 158 11.27 -11.71 6.30
N TRP A 159 10.71 -11.21 5.20
CA TRP A 159 11.17 -11.48 3.84
C TRP A 159 11.17 -10.20 3.01
N ILE A 160 12.16 -10.12 2.13
CA ILE A 160 12.29 -9.07 1.12
C ILE A 160 12.41 -9.76 -0.23
N VAL A 161 11.60 -9.32 -1.20
CA VAL A 161 11.70 -9.74 -2.60
C VAL A 161 11.98 -8.51 -3.44
N SER A 162 13.12 -8.51 -4.13
CA SER A 162 13.49 -7.48 -5.09
C SER A 162 13.26 -8.00 -6.51
N PHE A 163 12.45 -7.29 -7.27
CA PHE A 163 12.15 -7.62 -8.66
C PHE A 163 13.13 -6.92 -9.58
N HIS A 164 13.78 -7.69 -10.43
CA HIS A 164 14.67 -7.25 -11.48
C HIS A 164 14.19 -7.71 -12.85
N GLN A 165 14.78 -7.17 -13.91
CA GLN A 165 14.63 -7.68 -15.27
C GLN A 165 15.96 -8.30 -15.71
N PRO A 166 15.94 -9.35 -16.57
CA PRO A 166 17.15 -9.80 -17.23
C PRO A 166 17.71 -8.67 -18.11
N LEU A 167 19.02 -8.59 -18.17
CA LEU A 167 19.75 -7.68 -19.04
C LEU A 167 19.65 -8.14 -20.51
#